data_a372aa5631e4ceb44a50ef007bf0ac5a
#
_entry.id   a372aa5631e4ceb44a50ef007bf0ac5a
#
_cell.length_a   1.000
_cell.length_b   1.000
_cell.length_c   1.000
_cell.angle_alpha   90.00
_cell.angle_beta   90.00
_cell.angle_gamma   90.00
#
_symmetry.space_group_name_H-M   'P 1'
#
loop_
_entity.id
_entity.type
_entity.pdbx_description
1 polymer ?
#
loop_
_entity_poly.entity_id
_entity_poly.type
_entity_poly.pdbx_seq_one_letter_code
_entity_poly.pdbx_strand_id
1 'polypeptide(L)'
;MRKFGLAAAAALTIAAAPARADDTLFQDMGGQDAIVKIASDATDNFLADDRIKATFDNTNMDRFRKLLAEQFCVVAGGPCTYTGRSMHDAHKGLHLDNADFNAVVEDLQKAMDKDGVPFATQNRFLARLAPMQHDVVTK
;
A
#
# COMPACT_ATOMS: atom_id res chain seq x y z
N MET A 1 -34.89 -46.51 46.76
CA MET A 1 -33.56 -46.20 46.21
C MET A 1 -33.73 -45.36 44.92
N ARG A 2 -33.57 -44.11 45.01
CA ARG A 2 -33.63 -43.17 43.83
C ARG A 2 -32.20 -42.84 43.39
N LYS A 3 -31.82 -43.24 42.17
CA LYS A 3 -30.54 -42.89 41.56
C LYS A 3 -30.70 -41.56 40.90
N PHE A 4 -30.00 -40.54 41.41
CA PHE A 4 -29.84 -39.25 40.73
C PHE A 4 -28.73 -39.39 39.69
N GLY A 5 -29.10 -39.27 38.43
CA GLY A 5 -28.14 -39.17 37.33
C GLY A 5 -27.64 -37.72 37.25
N LEU A 6 -26.34 -37.53 37.40
CA LEU A 6 -25.67 -36.27 37.16
C LEU A 6 -25.55 -36.07 35.62
N ALA A 7 -26.29 -35.12 35.08
CA ALA A 7 -26.08 -34.65 33.70
C ALA A 7 -24.90 -33.67 33.68
N ALA A 8 -23.78 -34.08 33.12
CA ALA A 8 -22.66 -33.15 32.86
C ALA A 8 -22.98 -32.27 31.66
N ALA A 9 -23.23 -31.01 31.89
CA ALA A 9 -23.32 -30.02 30.82
C ALA A 9 -21.92 -29.65 30.33
N ALA A 10 -21.57 -30.10 29.13
CA ALA A 10 -20.34 -29.69 28.47
C ALA A 10 -20.51 -28.23 27.97
N ALA A 11 -19.85 -27.30 28.62
CA ALA A 11 -19.79 -25.92 28.15
C ALA A 11 -18.86 -25.84 26.91
N LEU A 12 -19.44 -25.59 25.76
CA LEU A 12 -18.72 -25.36 24.52
C LEU A 12 -18.15 -23.93 24.56
N THR A 13 -16.89 -23.78 24.94
CA THR A 13 -16.19 -22.51 24.86
C THR A 13 -15.84 -22.22 23.39
N ILE A 14 -16.60 -21.35 22.74
CA ILE A 14 -16.25 -20.81 21.45
C ILE A 14 -15.10 -19.83 21.68
N ALA A 15 -13.88 -20.25 21.41
CA ALA A 15 -12.73 -19.35 21.35
C ALA A 15 -12.94 -18.41 20.15
N ALA A 16 -13.25 -17.14 20.42
CA ALA A 16 -13.23 -16.09 19.39
C ALA A 16 -11.79 -15.97 18.90
N ALA A 17 -11.54 -16.36 17.64
CA ALA A 17 -10.28 -16.07 17.00
C ALA A 17 -10.11 -14.54 16.98
N PRO A 18 -8.89 -14.01 17.27
CA PRO A 18 -8.65 -12.59 17.14
C PRO A 18 -8.97 -12.18 15.71
N ALA A 19 -9.85 -11.20 15.56
CA ALA A 19 -10.12 -10.61 14.27
C ALA A 19 -8.78 -10.10 13.73
N ARG A 20 -8.26 -10.77 12.68
CA ARG A 20 -7.10 -10.26 11.95
C ARG A 20 -7.53 -8.90 11.41
N ALA A 21 -6.72 -7.87 11.68
CA ALA A 21 -6.85 -6.59 11.02
C ALA A 21 -6.97 -6.87 9.52
N ASP A 22 -8.00 -6.34 8.93
CA ASP A 22 -8.54 -6.62 7.63
C ASP A 22 -7.48 -6.56 6.51
N ASP A 23 -7.03 -7.70 6.05
CA ASP A 23 -6.10 -7.85 4.92
C ASP A 23 -6.81 -7.94 3.56
N THR A 24 -8.01 -7.40 3.44
CA THR A 24 -8.73 -7.36 2.16
C THR A 24 -8.22 -6.30 1.21
N LEU A 25 -7.40 -5.33 1.67
CA LEU A 25 -6.99 -4.19 0.85
C LEU A 25 -6.34 -4.62 -0.47
N PHE A 26 -5.46 -5.61 -0.45
CA PHE A 26 -4.83 -6.16 -1.66
C PHE A 26 -5.89 -6.65 -2.67
N GLN A 27 -6.90 -7.37 -2.20
CA GLN A 27 -7.99 -7.87 -3.04
C GLN A 27 -8.90 -6.73 -3.51
N ASP A 28 -9.21 -5.79 -2.63
CA ASP A 28 -10.06 -4.64 -2.92
C ASP A 28 -9.42 -3.68 -3.94
N MET A 29 -8.08 -3.65 -4.01
CA MET A 29 -7.33 -2.95 -5.05
C MET A 29 -7.29 -3.71 -6.39
N GLY A 30 -7.78 -4.93 -6.46
CA GLY A 30 -7.84 -5.76 -7.66
C GLY A 30 -6.72 -6.81 -7.78
N GLY A 31 -5.93 -7.03 -6.75
CA GLY A 31 -4.86 -8.02 -6.73
C GLY A 31 -3.60 -7.61 -7.49
N GLN A 32 -2.72 -8.58 -7.77
CA GLN A 32 -1.38 -8.33 -8.31
C GLN A 32 -1.38 -7.56 -9.63
N ASP A 33 -2.18 -7.98 -10.61
CA ASP A 33 -2.17 -7.38 -11.94
C ASP A 33 -2.66 -5.92 -11.91
N ALA A 34 -3.69 -5.64 -11.08
CA ALA A 34 -4.19 -4.29 -10.89
C ALA A 34 -3.14 -3.40 -10.20
N ILE A 35 -2.44 -3.90 -9.20
CA ILE A 35 -1.38 -3.15 -8.50
C ILE A 35 -0.22 -2.83 -9.44
N VAL A 36 0.20 -3.76 -10.29
CA VAL A 36 1.23 -3.53 -11.32
C VAL A 36 0.78 -2.43 -12.28
N LYS A 37 -0.47 -2.47 -12.71
CA LYS A 37 -1.06 -1.45 -13.60
C LYS A 37 -1.11 -0.08 -12.92
N ILE A 38 -1.58 0.00 -11.68
CA ILE A 38 -1.64 1.24 -10.89
C ILE A 38 -0.23 1.85 -10.74
N ALA A 39 0.77 1.03 -10.40
CA ALA A 39 2.15 1.49 -10.27
C ALA A 39 2.71 2.03 -11.60
N SER A 40 2.36 1.38 -12.72
CA SER A 40 2.75 1.86 -14.05
C SER A 40 2.08 3.18 -14.41
N ASP A 41 0.76 3.29 -14.24
CA ASP A 41 0.00 4.49 -14.55
C ASP A 41 0.40 5.68 -13.63
N ALA A 42 0.66 5.41 -12.34
CA ALA A 42 1.19 6.40 -11.42
C ALA A 42 2.56 6.91 -11.88
N THR A 43 3.44 6.01 -12.32
CA THR A 43 4.76 6.38 -12.86
C THR A 43 4.62 7.27 -14.09
N ASP A 44 3.70 6.97 -14.99
CA ASP A 44 3.44 7.83 -16.16
C ASP A 44 2.98 9.23 -15.74
N ASN A 45 2.14 9.33 -14.71
CA ASN A 45 1.72 10.60 -14.15
C ASN A 45 2.90 11.37 -13.52
N PHE A 46 3.78 10.70 -12.77
CA PHE A 46 4.98 11.33 -12.17
C PHE A 46 5.89 11.94 -13.24
N LEU A 47 6.09 11.23 -14.36
CA LEU A 47 6.94 11.68 -15.47
C LEU A 47 6.29 12.81 -16.29
N ALA A 48 4.98 12.96 -16.22
CA ALA A 48 4.23 14.01 -16.87
C ALA A 48 4.03 15.26 -15.98
N ASP A 49 4.27 15.15 -14.66
CA ASP A 49 4.07 16.25 -13.72
C ASP A 49 5.30 17.14 -13.62
N ASP A 50 5.21 18.36 -14.11
CA ASP A 50 6.29 19.35 -14.09
C ASP A 50 6.82 19.65 -12.69
N ARG A 51 6.04 19.40 -11.64
CA ARG A 51 6.43 19.63 -10.24
C ARG A 51 7.51 18.67 -9.77
N ILE A 52 7.50 17.41 -10.26
CA ILE A 52 8.33 16.33 -9.73
C ILE A 52 9.12 15.55 -10.77
N LYS A 53 8.80 15.69 -12.07
CA LYS A 53 9.41 14.85 -13.13
C LYS A 53 10.93 14.88 -13.14
N ALA A 54 11.55 16.02 -12.83
CA ALA A 54 13.01 16.16 -12.82
C ALA A 54 13.70 15.28 -11.75
N THR A 55 12.99 14.87 -10.71
CA THR A 55 13.49 13.94 -9.69
C THR A 55 13.88 12.60 -10.30
N PHE A 56 13.29 12.22 -11.43
CA PHE A 56 13.46 10.93 -12.09
C PHE A 56 14.50 10.95 -13.24
N ASP A 57 15.13 12.08 -13.54
CA ASP A 57 16.02 12.23 -14.71
C ASP A 57 17.14 11.19 -14.80
N ASN A 58 17.66 10.72 -13.68
CA ASN A 58 18.74 9.73 -13.61
C ASN A 58 18.25 8.36 -13.11
N THR A 59 16.96 8.09 -13.21
CA THR A 59 16.36 6.87 -12.69
C THR A 59 16.15 5.84 -13.81
N ASN A 60 16.55 4.58 -13.55
CA ASN A 60 16.14 3.48 -14.41
C ASN A 60 14.66 3.19 -14.22
N MET A 61 13.84 3.60 -15.18
CA MET A 61 12.38 3.58 -15.04
C MET A 61 11.78 2.18 -15.05
N ASP A 62 12.37 1.22 -15.77
CA ASP A 62 11.90 -0.17 -15.75
C ASP A 62 12.08 -0.78 -14.35
N ARG A 63 13.23 -0.55 -13.75
CA ARG A 63 13.50 -0.96 -12.38
C ARG A 63 12.59 -0.21 -11.38
N PHE A 64 12.38 1.08 -11.58
CA PHE A 64 11.51 1.90 -10.71
C PHE A 64 10.08 1.37 -10.71
N ARG A 65 9.48 1.12 -11.89
CA ARG A 65 8.12 0.57 -12.01
C ARG A 65 8.00 -0.78 -11.29
N LYS A 66 8.99 -1.65 -11.46
CA LYS A 66 9.02 -2.95 -10.78
C LYS A 66 9.03 -2.78 -9.26
N LEU A 67 9.93 -1.96 -8.72
CA LEU A 67 10.05 -1.74 -7.28
C LEU A 67 8.84 -1.03 -6.68
N LEU A 68 8.24 -0.10 -7.42
CA LEU A 68 7.00 0.57 -6.99
C LEU A 68 5.84 -0.43 -6.90
N ALA A 69 5.70 -1.32 -7.88
CA ALA A 69 4.69 -2.38 -7.85
C ALA A 69 4.91 -3.36 -6.68
N GLU A 70 6.15 -3.75 -6.40
CA GLU A 70 6.50 -4.58 -5.24
C GLU A 70 6.11 -3.87 -3.93
N GLN A 71 6.47 -2.60 -3.79
CA GLN A 71 6.14 -1.80 -2.61
C GLN A 71 4.62 -1.66 -2.42
N PHE A 72 3.90 -1.32 -3.47
CA PHE A 72 2.44 -1.20 -3.41
C PHE A 72 1.77 -2.51 -3.01
N CYS A 73 2.27 -3.62 -3.54
CA CYS A 73 1.77 -4.95 -3.16
C CYS A 73 2.00 -5.24 -1.67
N VAL A 74 3.20 -4.98 -1.15
CA VAL A 74 3.51 -5.17 0.28
C VAL A 74 2.66 -4.25 1.16
N VAL A 75 2.54 -2.97 0.80
CA VAL A 75 1.72 -1.99 1.55
C VAL A 75 0.25 -2.39 1.56
N ALA A 76 -0.25 -2.94 0.45
CA ALA A 76 -1.63 -3.44 0.37
C ALA A 76 -1.86 -4.76 1.13
N GLY A 77 -0.82 -5.40 1.66
CA GLY A 77 -0.93 -6.69 2.35
C GLY A 77 -0.93 -7.89 1.40
N GLY A 78 -0.42 -7.73 0.17
CA GLY A 78 -0.30 -8.80 -0.81
C GLY A 78 0.86 -9.76 -0.55
N PRO A 79 0.93 -10.89 -1.29
CA PRO A 79 1.94 -11.93 -1.11
C PRO A 79 3.24 -11.59 -1.86
N CYS A 80 3.79 -10.41 -1.62
CA CYS A 80 4.96 -9.90 -2.32
C CYS A 80 6.13 -9.65 -1.39
N THR A 81 7.32 -9.55 -1.98
CA THR A 81 8.54 -9.13 -1.29
C THR A 81 9.06 -7.86 -1.95
N TYR A 82 9.34 -6.84 -1.17
CA TYR A 82 10.00 -5.63 -1.64
C TYR A 82 11.51 -5.84 -1.69
N THR A 83 12.12 -5.68 -2.86
CA THR A 83 13.55 -5.90 -3.07
C THR A 83 14.37 -4.62 -3.25
N GLY A 84 13.75 -3.46 -3.03
CA GLY A 84 14.38 -2.15 -3.13
C GLY A 84 15.06 -1.69 -1.86
N ARG A 85 15.56 -0.46 -1.90
CA ARG A 85 16.11 0.24 -0.73
C ARG A 85 14.99 0.69 0.22
N SER A 86 15.33 0.98 1.48
CA SER A 86 14.40 1.65 2.38
C SER A 86 13.93 3.00 1.79
N MET A 87 12.77 3.48 2.21
CA MET A 87 12.29 4.79 1.75
C MET A 87 13.26 5.90 2.09
N HIS A 88 13.83 5.90 3.29
CA HIS A 88 14.87 6.83 3.67
C HIS A 88 16.07 6.81 2.70
N ASP A 89 16.63 5.62 2.41
CA ASP A 89 17.83 5.51 1.56
C ASP A 89 17.51 5.79 0.08
N ALA A 90 16.29 5.47 -0.36
CA ALA A 90 15.85 5.73 -1.74
C ALA A 90 15.69 7.23 -2.02
N HIS A 91 15.35 8.02 -1.00
CA HIS A 91 15.05 9.46 -1.15
C HIS A 91 16.14 10.37 -0.57
N LYS A 92 17.14 9.78 0.10
CA LYS A 92 18.27 10.54 0.64
C LYS A 92 18.97 11.37 -0.43
N GLY A 93 19.12 12.66 -0.15
CA GLY A 93 19.82 13.60 -1.06
C GLY A 93 18.98 14.11 -2.21
N LEU A 94 17.70 13.76 -2.33
CA LEU A 94 16.80 14.30 -3.33
C LEU A 94 16.21 15.66 -2.94
N HIS A 95 16.36 16.08 -1.69
CA HIS A 95 15.88 17.38 -1.17
C HIS A 95 14.38 17.63 -1.41
N LEU A 96 13.58 16.59 -1.24
CA LEU A 96 12.14 16.64 -1.42
C LEU A 96 11.45 17.36 -0.26
N ASP A 97 10.42 18.12 -0.57
CA ASP A 97 9.58 18.80 0.41
C ASP A 97 8.15 18.24 0.44
N ASN A 98 7.30 18.84 1.27
CA ASN A 98 5.90 18.43 1.40
C ASN A 98 5.10 18.63 0.10
N ALA A 99 5.44 19.64 -0.72
CA ALA A 99 4.75 19.87 -1.98
C ALA A 99 5.07 18.75 -2.98
N ASP A 100 6.32 18.29 -3.03
CA ASP A 100 6.74 17.15 -3.85
C ASP A 100 6.02 15.86 -3.43
N PHE A 101 5.96 15.61 -2.12
CA PHE A 101 5.24 14.46 -1.58
C PHE A 101 3.75 14.49 -1.94
N ASN A 102 3.10 15.65 -1.78
CA ASN A 102 1.70 15.83 -2.13
C ASN A 102 1.44 15.63 -3.63
N ALA A 103 2.36 16.09 -4.50
CA ALA A 103 2.25 15.87 -5.93
C ALA A 103 2.24 14.36 -6.28
N VAL A 104 3.12 13.58 -5.66
CA VAL A 104 3.12 12.12 -5.82
C VAL A 104 1.80 11.49 -5.36
N VAL A 105 1.26 11.92 -4.22
CA VAL A 105 -0.04 11.42 -3.71
C VAL A 105 -1.17 11.73 -4.70
N GLU A 106 -1.23 12.96 -5.22
CA GLU A 106 -2.24 13.37 -6.22
C GLU A 106 -2.15 12.51 -7.48
N ASP A 107 -0.94 12.29 -7.99
CA ASP A 107 -0.72 11.51 -9.21
C ASP A 107 -1.05 10.02 -9.01
N LEU A 108 -0.79 9.49 -7.82
CA LEU A 108 -1.22 8.14 -7.45
C LEU A 108 -2.75 8.04 -7.37
N GLN A 109 -3.42 9.06 -6.80
CA GLN A 109 -4.89 9.09 -6.77
C GLN A 109 -5.47 9.10 -8.19
N LYS A 110 -4.92 9.90 -9.12
CA LYS A 110 -5.34 9.91 -10.52
C LYS A 110 -5.18 8.53 -11.18
N ALA A 111 -4.09 7.81 -10.89
CA ALA A 111 -3.89 6.46 -11.41
C ALA A 111 -4.94 5.49 -10.85
N MET A 112 -5.20 5.54 -9.55
CA MET A 112 -6.22 4.69 -8.93
C MET A 112 -7.64 5.02 -9.44
N ASP A 113 -7.95 6.29 -9.67
CA ASP A 113 -9.23 6.71 -10.28
C ASP A 113 -9.38 6.14 -11.69
N LYS A 114 -8.35 6.28 -12.52
CA LYS A 114 -8.31 5.75 -13.88
C LYS A 114 -8.53 4.23 -13.90
N ASP A 115 -7.97 3.52 -12.94
CA ASP A 115 -8.04 2.06 -12.84
C ASP A 115 -9.28 1.56 -12.08
N GLY A 116 -10.18 2.46 -11.70
CA GLY A 116 -11.48 2.13 -11.13
C GLY A 116 -11.42 1.66 -9.67
N VAL A 117 -10.37 2.00 -8.93
CA VAL A 117 -10.27 1.68 -7.49
C VAL A 117 -11.29 2.51 -6.72
N PRO A 118 -12.18 1.89 -5.92
CA PRO A 118 -13.16 2.64 -5.12
C PRO A 118 -12.49 3.64 -4.17
N PHE A 119 -13.08 4.81 -3.98
CA PHE A 119 -12.54 5.89 -3.17
C PHE A 119 -12.20 5.46 -1.73
N ALA A 120 -13.07 4.65 -1.10
CA ALA A 120 -12.79 4.12 0.24
C ALA A 120 -11.54 3.21 0.27
N THR A 121 -11.31 2.44 -0.78
CA THR A 121 -10.12 1.59 -0.94
C THR A 121 -8.87 2.44 -1.14
N GLN A 122 -8.95 3.49 -1.98
CA GLN A 122 -7.85 4.45 -2.15
C GLN A 122 -7.44 5.08 -0.82
N ASN A 123 -8.39 5.53 -0.01
CA ASN A 123 -8.11 6.14 1.30
C ASN A 123 -7.42 5.17 2.25
N ARG A 124 -7.82 3.90 2.27
CA ARG A 124 -7.15 2.86 3.07
C ARG A 124 -5.72 2.64 2.63
N PHE A 125 -5.47 2.63 1.32
CA PHE A 125 -4.12 2.48 0.77
C PHE A 125 -3.24 3.69 1.09
N LEU A 126 -3.73 4.90 0.85
CA LEU A 126 -3.02 6.15 1.15
C LEU A 126 -2.72 6.30 2.63
N ALA A 127 -3.62 5.86 3.53
CA ALA A 127 -3.38 5.86 4.97
C ALA A 127 -2.18 4.98 5.38
N ARG A 128 -1.89 3.92 4.64
CA ARG A 128 -0.71 3.06 4.86
C ARG A 128 0.58 3.68 4.30
N LEU A 129 0.49 4.53 3.28
CA LEU A 129 1.63 5.24 2.71
C LEU A 129 1.99 6.51 3.48
N ALA A 130 1.01 7.18 4.08
CA ALA A 130 1.20 8.47 4.75
C ALA A 130 2.32 8.49 5.81
N PRO A 131 2.53 7.44 6.63
CA PRO A 131 3.64 7.41 7.61
C PRO A 131 5.02 7.43 6.97
N MET A 132 5.16 7.12 5.68
CA MET A 132 6.45 7.16 4.98
C MET A 132 6.90 8.59 4.64
N GLN A 133 6.05 9.59 4.83
CA GLN A 133 6.37 10.99 4.54
C GLN A 133 7.67 11.44 5.21
N HIS A 134 7.90 11.09 6.47
CA HIS A 134 9.10 11.50 7.21
C HIS A 134 10.39 10.89 6.66
N ASP A 135 10.31 9.77 5.95
CA ASP A 135 11.46 9.14 5.27
C ASP A 135 11.72 9.73 3.89
N VAL A 136 10.69 10.29 3.27
CA VAL A 136 10.72 10.85 1.89
C VAL A 136 11.05 12.34 1.92
N VAL A 137 10.43 13.10 2.82
CA VAL A 137 10.63 14.56 2.93
C VAL A 137 11.90 14.81 3.72
N THR A 138 12.87 15.48 3.07
CA THR A 138 14.22 15.72 3.61
C THR A 138 14.59 17.20 3.69
N LYS A 139 13.62 18.07 3.42
CA LYS A 139 13.72 19.54 3.59
C LYS A 139 12.96 20.04 4.78
#